data_799ae4ecbd99b81861312d21d1550108
#
_entry.id   799ae4ecbd99b81861312d21d1550108
#
_cell.length_a   1.000
_cell.length_b   1.000
_cell.length_c   1.000
_cell.angle_alpha   90.00
_cell.angle_beta   90.00
_cell.angle_gamma   90.00
#
_symmetry.space_group_name_H-M   'P 1'
#
loop_
_entity.id
_entity.type
_entity.pdbx_description
1 polymer ?
#
loop_
_entity_poly.entity_id
_entity_poly.type
_entity_poly.pdbx_seq_one_letter_code
_entity_poly.pdbx_strand_id
1 'polypeptide(L)'
;MVDLKEKVFSYLEEHKEEIVKFLQKLVRIDTQVPPGLNYNKLCKVMADKFSEYGCDVSIYDATERYLKLSGWDLLGLEGPRSNFVAKYRGKTGKPILHISAHIDTAAIQKEGWTVDPLGGEVTKENPYGSSPYDLGGGYIWGRGACDDKGECVAMTYALEALHEQGVKFEGDLILTANCDEEIGGVAGLGYLIKEGIVKADYGIQLDGGLQGIGLSAQGRTRFMIRTIGKSWHGQMPVLGINAIEKMSKINVALNDYWRNVLLKRQKALPGIELPPQLREVGIDKIAAMLNIGTIKGGVQGATVPDKCEEEVLRVMIPGETLDDVKNEFISVIEGVKATDADLKYEVEIINSRDGYVMSPDHLYIQEVKGIFKEVLGRELPFLGTTGSTDMNYQVNDGKMPCFNFGVGGPYSRGHKQDESASIDEIVECAKIVALVYMRKLGIA
;
A
#
# COMPACT_ATOMS: atom_id res chain seq x y z
N MET A 1 15.45 7.10 -30.69
CA MET A 1 15.19 7.03 -29.25
C MET A 1 15.55 8.29 -28.48
N VAL A 2 16.72 8.90 -28.68
CA VAL A 2 17.11 10.14 -27.93
C VAL A 2 16.13 11.28 -28.17
N ASP A 3 15.84 11.60 -29.44
CA ASP A 3 14.88 12.65 -29.83
C ASP A 3 13.45 12.40 -29.30
N LEU A 4 12.99 11.14 -29.30
CA LEU A 4 11.67 10.80 -28.77
C LEU A 4 11.59 10.96 -27.25
N LYS A 5 12.66 10.55 -26.52
CA LYS A 5 12.75 10.74 -25.06
C LYS A 5 12.64 12.23 -24.70
N GLU A 6 13.39 13.07 -25.41
CA GLU A 6 13.37 14.51 -25.14
C GLU A 6 12.00 15.13 -25.42
N LYS A 7 11.31 14.71 -26.48
CA LYS A 7 9.94 15.15 -26.78
C LYS A 7 8.94 14.73 -25.68
N VAL A 8 9.03 13.48 -25.22
CA VAL A 8 8.18 12.98 -24.12
C VAL A 8 8.45 13.76 -22.83
N PHE A 9 9.72 14.03 -22.51
CA PHE A 9 10.07 14.78 -21.31
C PHE A 9 9.62 16.24 -21.39
N SER A 10 9.83 16.91 -22.55
CA SER A 10 9.33 18.28 -22.77
C SER A 10 7.82 18.34 -22.66
N TYR A 11 7.10 17.37 -23.23
CA TYR A 11 5.65 17.29 -23.08
C TYR A 11 5.21 17.27 -21.60
N LEU A 12 5.82 16.43 -20.78
CA LEU A 12 5.51 16.33 -19.36
C LEU A 12 5.79 17.63 -18.60
N GLU A 13 6.90 18.30 -18.92
CA GLU A 13 7.24 19.61 -18.32
C GLU A 13 6.26 20.72 -18.73
N GLU A 14 5.84 20.75 -19.98
CA GLU A 14 4.92 21.76 -20.54
C GLU A 14 3.48 21.59 -20.04
N HIS A 15 3.10 20.35 -19.61
CA HIS A 15 1.73 20.01 -19.16
C HIS A 15 1.59 19.91 -17.64
N LYS A 16 2.50 20.53 -16.85
CA LYS A 16 2.42 20.53 -15.39
C LYS A 16 1.08 21.06 -14.84
N GLU A 17 0.49 22.06 -15.48
CA GLU A 17 -0.80 22.59 -15.03
C GLU A 17 -1.94 21.58 -15.22
N GLU A 18 -1.95 20.82 -16.31
CA GLU A 18 -2.93 19.77 -16.58
C GLU A 18 -2.75 18.60 -15.59
N ILE A 19 -1.51 18.21 -15.32
CA ILE A 19 -1.14 17.23 -14.30
C ILE A 19 -1.71 17.64 -12.94
N VAL A 20 -1.49 18.89 -12.54
CA VAL A 20 -2.02 19.45 -11.28
C VAL A 20 -3.56 19.42 -11.27
N LYS A 21 -4.21 19.89 -12.33
CA LYS A 21 -5.68 19.91 -12.42
C LYS A 21 -6.26 18.49 -12.36
N PHE A 22 -5.59 17.52 -12.96
CA PHE A 22 -6.05 16.15 -12.92
C PHE A 22 -5.88 15.56 -11.51
N LEU A 23 -4.76 15.80 -10.84
CA LEU A 23 -4.59 15.39 -9.43
C LEU A 23 -5.62 16.06 -8.51
N GLN A 24 -5.88 17.36 -8.68
CA GLN A 24 -6.95 18.05 -7.95
C GLN A 24 -8.31 17.39 -8.13
N LYS A 25 -8.63 16.95 -9.35
CA LYS A 25 -9.88 16.24 -9.66
C LYS A 25 -9.96 14.91 -8.89
N LEU A 26 -8.86 14.17 -8.78
CA LEU A 26 -8.80 12.91 -8.04
C LEU A 26 -8.86 13.13 -6.52
N VAL A 27 -8.09 14.10 -5.98
CA VAL A 27 -8.06 14.43 -4.54
C VAL A 27 -9.45 14.81 -4.03
N ARG A 28 -10.23 15.56 -4.82
CA ARG A 28 -11.60 15.97 -4.47
C ARG A 28 -12.63 14.84 -4.43
N ILE A 29 -12.26 13.64 -4.84
CA ILE A 29 -13.10 12.45 -4.70
C ILE A 29 -12.68 11.76 -3.40
N ASP A 30 -13.52 11.84 -2.37
CA ASP A 30 -13.26 11.18 -1.09
C ASP A 30 -13.31 9.65 -1.23
N THR A 31 -12.16 9.02 -1.10
CA THR A 31 -11.96 7.56 -1.21
C THR A 31 -11.30 6.99 0.04
N GLN A 32 -11.43 7.66 1.19
CA GLN A 32 -10.85 7.18 2.45
C GLN A 32 -11.43 5.82 2.85
N VAL A 33 -10.58 4.97 3.42
CA VAL A 33 -10.96 3.64 3.90
C VAL A 33 -10.53 3.42 5.37
N PRO A 34 -11.40 2.92 6.26
CA PRO A 34 -12.86 2.78 6.10
C PRO A 34 -13.58 4.12 5.87
N PRO A 35 -14.79 4.17 5.27
CA PRO A 35 -15.62 3.08 4.76
C PRO A 35 -15.29 2.63 3.33
N GLY A 36 -14.55 3.41 2.52
CA GLY A 36 -14.17 3.08 1.15
C GLY A 36 -15.28 3.37 0.13
N LEU A 37 -15.82 4.58 0.16
CA LEU A 37 -16.83 5.05 -0.78
C LEU A 37 -16.19 5.67 -2.04
N ASN A 38 -17.03 5.90 -3.06
CA ASN A 38 -16.67 6.62 -4.30
C ASN A 38 -15.61 5.97 -5.20
N TYR A 39 -15.19 4.74 -4.97
CA TYR A 39 -14.22 4.05 -5.84
C TYR A 39 -14.69 4.01 -7.29
N ASN A 40 -15.96 3.62 -7.52
CA ASN A 40 -16.53 3.60 -8.87
C ASN A 40 -16.49 4.98 -9.56
N LYS A 41 -16.70 6.07 -8.81
CA LYS A 41 -16.62 7.44 -9.33
C LYS A 41 -15.20 7.76 -9.80
N LEU A 42 -14.19 7.41 -9.00
CA LEU A 42 -12.79 7.64 -9.36
C LEU A 42 -12.38 6.75 -10.54
N CYS A 43 -12.75 5.45 -10.51
CA CYS A 43 -12.50 4.54 -11.63
C CYS A 43 -13.08 5.06 -12.96
N LYS A 44 -14.26 5.68 -12.96
CA LYS A 44 -14.84 6.31 -14.16
C LYS A 44 -14.01 7.47 -14.66
N VAL A 45 -13.49 8.32 -13.77
CA VAL A 45 -12.61 9.43 -14.18
C VAL A 45 -11.35 8.90 -14.86
N MET A 46 -10.76 7.83 -14.33
CA MET A 46 -9.62 7.15 -14.96
C MET A 46 -10.03 6.52 -16.30
N ALA A 47 -11.18 5.84 -16.32
CA ALA A 47 -11.70 5.18 -17.52
C ALA A 47 -11.90 6.13 -18.69
N ASP A 48 -12.51 7.29 -18.44
CA ASP A 48 -12.70 8.32 -19.45
C ASP A 48 -11.35 8.73 -20.07
N LYS A 49 -10.36 9.01 -19.23
CA LYS A 49 -9.03 9.47 -19.64
C LYS A 49 -8.28 8.41 -20.48
N PHE A 50 -8.26 7.14 -20.01
CA PHE A 50 -7.54 6.08 -20.72
C PHE A 50 -8.22 5.61 -22.01
N SER A 51 -9.53 5.80 -22.14
CA SER A 51 -10.26 5.53 -23.37
C SER A 51 -9.81 6.46 -24.51
N GLU A 52 -9.42 7.70 -24.19
CA GLU A 52 -8.87 8.66 -25.17
C GLU A 52 -7.56 8.16 -25.79
N TYR A 53 -6.79 7.35 -25.06
CA TYR A 53 -5.51 6.78 -25.52
C TYR A 53 -5.64 5.45 -26.25
N GLY A 54 -6.87 5.00 -26.50
CA GLY A 54 -7.16 3.76 -27.21
C GLY A 54 -6.96 2.50 -26.39
N CYS A 55 -7.05 2.60 -25.05
CA CYS A 55 -7.06 1.45 -24.17
C CYS A 55 -8.43 0.77 -24.11
N ASP A 56 -8.43 -0.56 -24.01
CA ASP A 56 -9.60 -1.33 -23.59
C ASP A 56 -9.79 -1.15 -22.08
N VAL A 57 -10.83 -0.46 -21.68
CA VAL A 57 -11.07 -0.10 -20.28
C VAL A 57 -12.20 -0.93 -19.67
N SER A 58 -12.01 -1.38 -18.43
CA SER A 58 -13.01 -2.10 -17.65
C SER A 58 -12.95 -1.70 -16.17
N ILE A 59 -14.09 -1.75 -15.50
CA ILE A 59 -14.20 -1.59 -14.05
C ILE A 59 -14.68 -2.90 -13.47
N TYR A 60 -13.95 -3.46 -12.51
CA TYR A 60 -14.23 -4.73 -11.87
C TYR A 60 -14.58 -4.53 -10.40
N ASP A 61 -15.78 -4.90 -10.02
CA ASP A 61 -16.18 -4.95 -8.62
C ASP A 61 -15.77 -6.31 -8.02
N ALA A 62 -15.14 -6.27 -6.85
CA ALA A 62 -14.77 -7.50 -6.16
C ALA A 62 -16.01 -8.32 -5.77
N THR A 63 -15.89 -9.64 -5.88
CA THR A 63 -16.99 -10.56 -5.56
C THR A 63 -17.18 -10.71 -4.04
N GLU A 64 -18.35 -11.21 -3.62
CA GLU A 64 -18.69 -11.46 -2.21
C GLU A 64 -17.61 -12.25 -1.46
N ARG A 65 -16.96 -13.22 -2.14
CA ARG A 65 -15.85 -13.98 -1.59
C ARG A 65 -14.70 -13.06 -1.14
N TYR A 66 -14.31 -12.10 -1.98
CA TYR A 66 -13.20 -11.18 -1.69
C TYR A 66 -13.60 -10.13 -0.67
N LEU A 67 -14.88 -9.70 -0.66
CA LEU A 67 -15.40 -8.83 0.39
C LEU A 67 -15.26 -9.48 1.78
N LYS A 68 -15.66 -10.74 1.93
CA LYS A 68 -15.47 -11.49 3.17
C LYS A 68 -14.00 -11.61 3.57
N LEU A 69 -13.12 -11.92 2.61
CA LEU A 69 -11.67 -12.05 2.85
C LEU A 69 -10.99 -10.71 3.19
N SER A 70 -11.57 -9.57 2.80
CA SER A 70 -11.06 -8.24 3.13
C SER A 70 -11.41 -7.76 4.55
N GLY A 71 -12.21 -8.52 5.30
CA GLY A 71 -12.70 -8.12 6.61
C GLY A 71 -13.87 -7.14 6.57
N TRP A 72 -14.70 -7.21 5.52
CA TRP A 72 -15.83 -6.32 5.26
C TRP A 72 -16.64 -5.94 6.50
N ASP A 73 -17.15 -6.96 7.20
CA ASP A 73 -18.02 -6.75 8.37
C ASP A 73 -17.26 -6.19 9.58
N LEU A 74 -15.98 -6.56 9.72
CA LEU A 74 -15.14 -6.18 10.86
C LEU A 74 -14.60 -4.75 10.75
N LEU A 75 -14.37 -4.28 9.52
CA LEU A 75 -13.78 -2.98 9.25
C LEU A 75 -14.81 -1.90 8.95
N GLY A 76 -16.11 -2.23 8.90
CA GLY A 76 -17.17 -1.27 8.58
C GLY A 76 -17.03 -0.72 7.16
N LEU A 77 -16.77 -1.61 6.20
CA LEU A 77 -16.62 -1.23 4.79
C LEU A 77 -17.99 -1.08 4.14
N GLU A 78 -18.10 -0.15 3.18
CA GLU A 78 -19.36 0.16 2.50
C GLU A 78 -19.12 0.37 0.99
N GLY A 79 -20.15 0.15 0.19
CA GLY A 79 -20.14 0.39 -1.26
C GLY A 79 -19.33 -0.66 -2.06
N PRO A 80 -19.37 -0.58 -3.39
CA PRO A 80 -18.67 -1.51 -4.25
C PRO A 80 -17.14 -1.34 -4.15
N ARG A 81 -16.39 -2.44 -4.16
CA ARG A 81 -14.93 -2.46 -4.24
C ARG A 81 -14.51 -2.47 -5.70
N SER A 82 -14.63 -1.28 -6.32
CA SER A 82 -14.38 -1.12 -7.75
C SER A 82 -12.89 -0.91 -8.04
N ASN A 83 -12.39 -1.62 -9.03
CA ASN A 83 -11.02 -1.58 -9.51
C ASN A 83 -11.02 -1.18 -10.99
N PHE A 84 -10.20 -0.20 -11.35
CA PHE A 84 -9.97 0.19 -12.73
C PHE A 84 -8.91 -0.69 -13.38
N VAL A 85 -9.17 -1.10 -14.63
CA VAL A 85 -8.20 -1.83 -15.47
C VAL A 85 -8.25 -1.28 -16.89
N ALA A 86 -7.10 -0.82 -17.39
CA ALA A 86 -6.91 -0.44 -18.79
C ALA A 86 -5.89 -1.37 -19.45
N LYS A 87 -6.17 -1.79 -20.69
CA LYS A 87 -5.27 -2.64 -21.49
C LYS A 87 -4.96 -1.94 -22.81
N TYR A 88 -3.71 -1.52 -22.98
CA TYR A 88 -3.20 -1.07 -24.26
C TYR A 88 -2.63 -2.26 -25.03
N ARG A 89 -3.15 -2.49 -26.25
CA ARG A 89 -2.71 -3.60 -27.10
C ARG A 89 -1.52 -3.19 -27.95
N GLY A 90 -0.41 -3.87 -27.75
CA GLY A 90 0.75 -3.76 -28.62
C GLY A 90 0.62 -4.63 -29.88
N LYS A 91 1.55 -4.44 -30.81
CA LYS A 91 1.54 -5.10 -32.11
C LYS A 91 1.74 -6.62 -32.03
N THR A 92 2.62 -7.08 -31.14
CA THR A 92 2.92 -8.50 -30.94
C THR A 92 2.27 -9.06 -29.67
N GLY A 93 1.81 -8.22 -28.76
CA GLY A 93 1.23 -8.60 -27.48
C GLY A 93 2.25 -9.08 -26.43
N LYS A 94 3.55 -9.01 -26.72
CA LYS A 94 4.62 -9.45 -25.80
C LYS A 94 5.84 -8.53 -25.88
N PRO A 95 6.54 -8.32 -24.74
CA PRO A 95 6.17 -8.75 -23.39
C PRO A 95 4.92 -8.01 -22.86
N ILE A 96 4.34 -8.50 -21.77
CA ILE A 96 3.26 -7.82 -21.07
C ILE A 96 3.84 -7.14 -19.83
N LEU A 97 3.63 -5.83 -19.72
CA LEU A 97 4.00 -5.04 -18.53
C LEU A 97 2.73 -4.66 -17.76
N HIS A 98 2.73 -4.85 -16.47
CA HIS A 98 1.69 -4.39 -15.56
C HIS A 98 2.19 -3.25 -14.68
N ILE A 99 1.43 -2.17 -14.60
CA ILE A 99 1.66 -1.08 -13.65
C ILE A 99 0.43 -0.89 -12.77
N SER A 100 0.66 -0.68 -11.49
CA SER A 100 -0.38 -0.61 -10.47
C SER A 100 -0.17 0.60 -9.57
N ALA A 101 -1.25 1.29 -9.25
CA ALA A 101 -1.38 2.29 -8.20
C ALA A 101 -2.69 2.04 -7.44
N HIS A 102 -2.91 2.67 -6.28
CA HIS A 102 -4.18 2.53 -5.58
C HIS A 102 -4.99 3.83 -5.54
N ILE A 103 -6.29 3.72 -5.34
CA ILE A 103 -7.24 4.84 -5.37
C ILE A 103 -7.82 5.17 -4.01
N ASP A 104 -7.75 4.26 -3.06
CA ASP A 104 -8.15 4.50 -1.70
C ASP A 104 -7.11 5.34 -0.96
N THR A 105 -7.49 5.88 0.16
CA THR A 105 -6.61 6.69 0.99
C THR A 105 -6.82 6.38 2.46
N ALA A 106 -5.80 6.61 3.27
CA ALA A 106 -5.91 6.58 4.71
C ALA A 106 -7.01 7.54 5.20
N ALA A 107 -7.61 7.22 6.36
CA ALA A 107 -8.67 8.02 6.94
C ALA A 107 -8.21 9.47 7.21
N ILE A 108 -9.12 10.41 6.98
CA ILE A 108 -8.91 11.84 7.28
C ILE A 108 -9.15 12.07 8.76
N GLN A 109 -8.11 12.52 9.48
CA GLN A 109 -8.27 12.98 10.86
C GLN A 109 -9.09 14.27 10.88
N LYS A 110 -10.06 14.37 11.80
CA LYS A 110 -10.99 15.52 11.85
C LYS A 110 -10.33 16.86 12.21
N GLU A 111 -9.19 16.82 12.87
CA GLU A 111 -8.50 18.00 13.40
C GLU A 111 -7.05 18.02 12.93
N GLY A 112 -6.43 19.21 12.96
CA GLY A 112 -5.00 19.38 12.70
C GLY A 112 -4.60 19.63 11.25
N TRP A 113 -5.54 19.69 10.30
CA TRP A 113 -5.28 20.12 8.94
C TRP A 113 -5.23 21.65 8.86
N THR A 114 -4.23 22.21 8.17
CA THR A 114 -4.13 23.64 7.89
C THR A 114 -4.77 24.03 6.55
N VAL A 115 -5.05 23.03 5.72
CA VAL A 115 -5.73 23.14 4.41
C VAL A 115 -6.93 22.19 4.37
N ASP A 116 -7.82 22.37 3.39
CA ASP A 116 -8.88 21.39 3.13
C ASP A 116 -8.28 20.07 2.64
N PRO A 117 -8.44 18.95 3.35
CA PRO A 117 -7.88 17.65 2.96
C PRO A 117 -8.38 17.13 1.60
N LEU A 118 -9.49 17.65 1.09
CA LEU A 118 -10.03 17.33 -0.24
C LEU A 118 -9.97 18.52 -1.22
N GLY A 119 -9.30 19.62 -0.84
CA GLY A 119 -9.25 20.85 -1.63
C GLY A 119 -8.32 20.79 -2.84
N GLY A 120 -7.17 20.13 -2.69
CA GLY A 120 -6.10 20.14 -3.71
C GLY A 120 -5.47 21.52 -3.86
N GLU A 121 -5.22 22.23 -2.75
CA GLU A 121 -4.54 23.52 -2.76
C GLU A 121 -3.12 23.39 -3.29
N VAL A 122 -2.63 24.43 -3.97
CA VAL A 122 -1.26 24.47 -4.52
C VAL A 122 -0.48 25.60 -3.88
N THR A 123 0.71 25.28 -3.39
CA THR A 123 1.66 26.25 -2.84
C THR A 123 3.03 26.12 -3.48
N LYS A 124 3.85 27.17 -3.41
CA LYS A 124 5.24 27.11 -3.89
C LYS A 124 6.17 26.42 -2.90
N GLU A 125 5.87 26.52 -1.61
CA GLU A 125 6.72 26.03 -0.54
C GLU A 125 5.99 25.00 0.30
N ASN A 126 6.74 24.08 0.91
CA ASN A 126 6.26 23.11 1.87
C ASN A 126 6.97 23.37 3.22
N PRO A 127 6.25 23.75 4.29
CA PRO A 127 6.84 24.05 5.58
C PRO A 127 7.47 22.84 6.29
N TYR A 128 7.20 21.64 5.82
CA TYR A 128 7.72 20.40 6.40
C TYR A 128 9.02 19.90 5.74
N GLY A 129 9.52 20.61 4.72
CA GLY A 129 10.71 20.28 3.97
C GLY A 129 10.49 20.29 2.46
N SER A 130 11.54 20.10 1.70
CA SER A 130 11.50 20.09 0.23
C SER A 130 11.98 18.79 -0.36
N SER A 131 11.43 18.47 -1.53
CA SER A 131 11.94 17.40 -2.37
C SER A 131 13.35 17.73 -2.89
N PRO A 132 14.25 16.75 -2.97
CA PRO A 132 15.52 16.93 -3.69
C PRO A 132 15.31 17.13 -5.20
N TYR A 133 14.10 16.95 -5.70
CA TYR A 133 13.69 17.15 -7.09
C TYR A 133 12.79 18.37 -7.29
N ASP A 134 12.73 19.26 -6.28
CA ASP A 134 11.97 20.49 -6.36
C ASP A 134 12.69 21.48 -7.31
N LEU A 135 12.15 21.61 -8.50
CA LEU A 135 12.61 22.52 -9.55
C LEU A 135 11.78 23.80 -9.61
N GLY A 136 10.96 24.04 -8.57
CA GLY A 136 10.10 25.22 -8.46
C GLY A 136 8.65 24.99 -8.90
N GLY A 137 8.25 23.77 -9.17
CA GLY A 137 6.86 23.40 -9.53
C GLY A 137 5.87 23.55 -8.38
N GLY A 138 6.35 23.50 -7.14
CA GLY A 138 5.54 23.61 -5.93
C GLY A 138 4.92 22.30 -5.48
N TYR A 139 3.93 22.44 -4.59
CA TYR A 139 3.31 21.31 -3.88
C TYR A 139 1.80 21.38 -3.99
N ILE A 140 1.16 20.21 -4.19
CA ILE A 140 -0.28 20.06 -4.12
C ILE A 140 -0.64 19.34 -2.81
N TRP A 141 -1.63 19.90 -2.10
CA TRP A 141 -2.04 19.45 -0.77
C TRP A 141 -3.36 18.72 -0.81
N GLY A 142 -3.45 17.65 -0.04
CA GLY A 142 -4.68 16.91 0.18
C GLY A 142 -4.43 15.44 0.48
N ARG A 143 -5.41 14.78 1.08
CA ARG A 143 -5.38 13.35 1.35
C ARG A 143 -5.34 12.56 0.03
N GLY A 144 -4.35 11.68 -0.09
CA GLY A 144 -4.10 10.91 -1.31
C GLY A 144 -3.25 11.67 -2.34
N ALA A 145 -2.73 12.88 -2.03
CA ALA A 145 -1.90 13.61 -2.99
C ALA A 145 -0.60 12.86 -3.30
N CYS A 146 0.06 12.29 -2.28
CA CYS A 146 1.25 11.46 -2.44
C CYS A 146 1.02 9.97 -2.18
N ASP A 147 -0.17 9.59 -1.70
CA ASP A 147 -0.49 8.22 -1.30
C ASP A 147 -1.97 7.93 -1.61
N ASP A 148 -2.34 7.55 -2.85
CA ASP A 148 -1.49 7.17 -4.01
C ASP A 148 -2.03 7.79 -5.33
N LYS A 149 -2.88 8.87 -5.24
CA LYS A 149 -3.50 9.50 -6.43
C LYS A 149 -2.48 10.24 -7.30
N GLY A 150 -1.36 10.71 -6.71
CA GLY A 150 -0.25 11.28 -7.44
C GLY A 150 0.37 10.30 -8.43
N GLU A 151 0.51 9.06 -8.02
CA GLU A 151 1.00 7.94 -8.83
C GLU A 151 0.00 7.54 -9.93
N CYS A 152 -1.30 7.56 -9.61
CA CYS A 152 -2.34 7.41 -10.63
C CYS A 152 -2.21 8.47 -11.73
N VAL A 153 -1.86 9.70 -11.37
CA VAL A 153 -1.61 10.79 -12.32
C VAL A 153 -0.31 10.57 -13.10
N ALA A 154 0.76 10.17 -12.42
CA ALA A 154 2.05 9.92 -13.08
C ALA A 154 1.96 8.83 -14.15
N MET A 155 1.30 7.69 -13.87
CA MET A 155 1.12 6.62 -14.87
C MET A 155 0.22 7.06 -16.04
N THR A 156 -0.77 7.93 -15.77
CA THR A 156 -1.67 8.45 -16.78
C THR A 156 -0.90 9.33 -17.77
N TYR A 157 -0.18 10.33 -17.27
CA TYR A 157 0.55 11.29 -18.11
C TYR A 157 1.78 10.68 -18.78
N ALA A 158 2.37 9.64 -18.21
CA ALA A 158 3.40 8.86 -18.90
C ALA A 158 2.87 8.21 -20.19
N LEU A 159 1.65 7.66 -20.16
CA LEU A 159 1.03 7.10 -21.37
C LEU A 159 0.54 8.20 -22.31
N GLU A 160 -0.05 9.28 -21.80
CA GLU A 160 -0.49 10.43 -22.58
C GLU A 160 0.67 11.03 -23.39
N ALA A 161 1.79 11.32 -22.74
CA ALA A 161 2.97 11.89 -23.40
C ALA A 161 3.48 11.02 -24.55
N LEU A 162 3.42 9.70 -24.43
CA LEU A 162 3.79 8.77 -25.48
C LEU A 162 2.73 8.71 -26.60
N HIS A 163 1.45 8.73 -26.23
CA HIS A 163 0.33 8.76 -27.16
C HIS A 163 0.40 9.99 -28.07
N GLU A 164 0.61 11.17 -27.51
CA GLU A 164 0.73 12.44 -28.24
C GLU A 164 1.95 12.48 -29.19
N GLN A 165 2.99 11.71 -28.89
CA GLN A 165 4.11 11.52 -29.82
C GLN A 165 3.87 10.39 -30.84
N GLY A 166 2.65 9.84 -30.89
CA GLY A 166 2.26 8.78 -31.82
C GLY A 166 2.92 7.43 -31.57
N VAL A 167 3.44 7.20 -30.38
CA VAL A 167 4.14 5.96 -30.02
C VAL A 167 3.16 4.79 -30.00
N LYS A 168 3.57 3.69 -30.64
CA LYS A 168 2.94 2.37 -30.54
C LYS A 168 3.93 1.40 -29.96
N PHE A 169 3.45 0.46 -29.15
CA PHE A 169 4.31 -0.55 -28.49
C PHE A 169 4.28 -1.88 -29.25
N GLU A 170 5.36 -2.65 -29.14
CA GLU A 170 5.36 -4.05 -29.55
C GLU A 170 4.61 -4.92 -28.51
N GLY A 171 4.89 -4.75 -27.21
CA GLY A 171 4.26 -5.48 -26.13
C GLY A 171 2.97 -4.84 -25.61
N ASP A 172 2.20 -5.60 -24.81
CA ASP A 172 0.97 -5.12 -24.16
C ASP A 172 1.27 -4.40 -22.85
N LEU A 173 0.49 -3.36 -22.53
CA LEU A 173 0.51 -2.66 -21.26
C LEU A 173 -0.82 -2.86 -20.52
N ILE A 174 -0.75 -3.26 -19.26
CA ILE A 174 -1.90 -3.32 -18.35
C ILE A 174 -1.68 -2.30 -17.24
N LEU A 175 -2.65 -1.40 -17.07
CA LEU A 175 -2.63 -0.40 -16.01
C LEU A 175 -3.81 -0.66 -15.07
N THR A 176 -3.55 -0.61 -13.76
CA THR A 176 -4.60 -0.76 -12.76
C THR A 176 -4.56 0.35 -11.75
N ALA A 177 -5.75 0.76 -11.29
CA ALA A 177 -5.93 1.62 -10.15
C ALA A 177 -6.89 0.91 -9.18
N ASN A 178 -6.34 0.43 -8.05
CA ASN A 178 -6.97 -0.57 -7.21
C ASN A 178 -7.53 0.04 -5.94
N CYS A 179 -8.54 -0.60 -5.36
CA CYS A 179 -9.10 -0.23 -4.07
C CYS A 179 -8.46 -1.01 -2.91
N ASP A 180 -8.65 -0.48 -1.69
CA ASP A 180 -8.37 -1.16 -0.41
C ASP A 180 -6.90 -1.53 -0.16
N GLU A 181 -5.91 -0.87 -0.78
CA GLU A 181 -4.49 -1.07 -0.48
C GLU A 181 -4.24 -0.83 1.01
N GLU A 182 -4.73 0.26 1.56
CA GLU A 182 -4.54 0.74 2.93
C GLU A 182 -5.04 -0.25 4.01
N ILE A 183 -5.95 -1.13 3.62
CA ILE A 183 -6.46 -2.18 4.50
C ILE A 183 -6.03 -3.59 4.08
N GLY A 184 -5.22 -3.72 3.03
CA GLY A 184 -4.60 -4.99 2.65
C GLY A 184 -4.76 -5.44 1.21
N GLY A 185 -5.47 -4.70 0.34
CA GLY A 185 -5.56 -4.93 -1.11
C GLY A 185 -6.26 -6.22 -1.55
N VAL A 186 -6.92 -6.94 -0.63
CA VAL A 186 -7.53 -8.25 -0.91
C VAL A 186 -8.63 -8.13 -1.97
N ALA A 187 -9.50 -7.11 -1.85
CA ALA A 187 -10.57 -6.81 -2.81
C ALA A 187 -10.10 -5.93 -3.96
N GLY A 188 -8.87 -5.41 -3.87
CA GLY A 188 -8.17 -4.63 -4.88
C GLY A 188 -7.33 -5.49 -5.82
N LEU A 189 -6.02 -5.23 -5.84
CA LEU A 189 -5.08 -5.95 -6.71
C LEU A 189 -5.06 -7.45 -6.44
N GLY A 190 -5.24 -7.86 -5.18
CA GLY A 190 -5.35 -9.27 -4.81
C GLY A 190 -6.45 -10.02 -5.58
N TYR A 191 -7.63 -9.40 -5.68
CA TYR A 191 -8.74 -9.93 -6.50
C TYR A 191 -8.37 -10.01 -7.97
N LEU A 192 -7.84 -8.93 -8.55
CA LEU A 192 -7.53 -8.88 -9.99
C LEU A 192 -6.50 -9.94 -10.41
N ILE A 193 -5.48 -10.16 -9.60
CA ILE A 193 -4.42 -11.14 -9.90
C ILE A 193 -4.92 -12.58 -9.67
N LYS A 194 -5.56 -12.85 -8.52
CA LYS A 194 -6.00 -14.21 -8.19
C LYS A 194 -7.09 -14.74 -9.11
N GLU A 195 -7.97 -13.88 -9.62
CA GLU A 195 -8.96 -14.25 -10.63
C GLU A 195 -8.39 -14.23 -12.06
N GLY A 196 -7.11 -13.91 -12.23
CA GLY A 196 -6.44 -13.91 -13.52
C GLY A 196 -6.89 -12.82 -14.50
N ILE A 197 -7.53 -11.75 -13.98
CA ILE A 197 -7.90 -10.56 -14.75
C ILE A 197 -6.62 -9.82 -15.18
N VAL A 198 -5.63 -9.79 -14.28
CA VAL A 198 -4.28 -9.26 -14.51
C VAL A 198 -3.28 -10.42 -14.55
N LYS A 199 -2.57 -10.55 -15.69
CA LYS A 199 -1.43 -11.45 -15.90
C LYS A 199 -0.40 -10.73 -16.74
N ALA A 200 0.85 -10.66 -16.27
CA ALA A 200 1.92 -9.96 -16.98
C ALA A 200 3.27 -10.67 -16.79
N ASP A 201 4.24 -10.30 -17.63
CA ASP A 201 5.60 -10.82 -17.57
C ASP A 201 6.47 -10.02 -16.60
N TYR A 202 6.12 -8.72 -16.37
CA TYR A 202 6.83 -7.78 -15.50
C TYR A 202 5.83 -6.87 -14.78
N GLY A 203 6.22 -6.39 -13.59
CA GLY A 203 5.39 -5.51 -12.78
C GLY A 203 6.10 -4.19 -12.40
N ILE A 204 5.30 -3.17 -12.16
CA ILE A 204 5.65 -1.94 -11.45
C ILE A 204 4.56 -1.71 -10.42
N GLN A 205 4.94 -1.46 -9.18
CA GLN A 205 4.05 -0.92 -8.18
C GLN A 205 4.41 0.56 -7.98
N LEU A 206 3.49 1.42 -8.21
CA LEU A 206 3.60 2.81 -7.82
C LEU A 206 2.98 2.95 -6.44
N ASP A 207 3.81 3.17 -5.43
CA ASP A 207 3.41 3.31 -4.02
C ASP A 207 4.70 3.55 -3.21
N GLY A 208 5.16 4.77 -3.15
CA GLY A 208 6.41 5.07 -2.48
C GLY A 208 6.98 6.45 -2.79
N GLY A 209 8.28 6.52 -3.07
CA GLY A 209 8.96 7.78 -3.38
C GLY A 209 10.20 7.60 -4.26
N LEU A 210 10.83 8.73 -4.62
CA LEU A 210 12.04 8.77 -5.44
C LEU A 210 13.35 8.70 -4.63
N GLN A 211 13.29 8.25 -3.35
CA GLN A 211 14.47 8.10 -2.51
C GLN A 211 15.23 6.79 -2.74
N GLY A 212 14.58 5.81 -3.35
CA GLY A 212 15.13 4.51 -3.67
C GLY A 212 14.18 3.64 -4.47
N ILE A 213 14.66 2.47 -4.86
CA ILE A 213 13.89 1.47 -5.61
C ILE A 213 13.50 0.38 -4.61
N GLY A 214 12.20 0.25 -4.33
CA GLY A 214 11.69 -0.71 -3.37
C GLY A 214 11.70 -2.13 -3.93
N LEU A 215 12.37 -3.05 -3.21
CA LEU A 215 12.51 -4.45 -3.61
C LEU A 215 11.99 -5.43 -2.57
N SER A 216 11.69 -4.99 -1.36
CA SER A 216 11.14 -5.89 -0.35
C SER A 216 10.17 -5.17 0.58
N ALA A 217 9.19 -5.91 1.05
CA ALA A 217 8.30 -5.48 2.13
C ALA A 217 8.01 -6.63 3.09
N GLN A 218 7.75 -6.26 4.35
CA GLN A 218 7.31 -7.21 5.35
C GLN A 218 5.83 -7.56 5.14
N GLY A 219 5.46 -8.79 5.46
CA GLY A 219 4.07 -9.21 5.53
C GLY A 219 3.41 -8.76 6.82
N ARG A 220 2.09 -8.91 6.88
CA ARG A 220 1.32 -8.64 8.09
C ARG A 220 0.11 -9.56 8.20
N THR A 221 -0.24 -9.90 9.43
CA THR A 221 -1.52 -10.53 9.77
C THR A 221 -2.18 -9.73 10.88
N ARG A 222 -3.44 -9.36 10.70
CA ARG A 222 -4.26 -8.72 11.73
C ARG A 222 -5.18 -9.75 12.37
N PHE A 223 -5.09 -9.86 13.66
CA PHE A 223 -5.92 -10.74 14.47
C PHE A 223 -6.92 -9.95 15.28
N MET A 224 -8.14 -10.45 15.38
CA MET A 224 -9.12 -10.06 16.39
C MET A 224 -9.16 -11.16 17.47
N ILE A 225 -8.86 -10.79 18.71
CA ILE A 225 -8.99 -11.67 19.87
C ILE A 225 -10.22 -11.25 20.66
N ARG A 226 -11.04 -12.21 21.05
CA ARG A 226 -12.16 -11.98 21.97
C ARG A 226 -12.01 -12.89 23.17
N THR A 227 -12.06 -12.32 24.37
CA THR A 227 -12.17 -13.10 25.61
C THR A 227 -13.60 -13.04 26.13
N ILE A 228 -14.07 -14.20 26.62
CA ILE A 228 -15.44 -14.42 27.05
C ILE A 228 -15.42 -14.72 28.55
N GLY A 229 -16.11 -13.88 29.31
CA GLY A 229 -16.24 -13.99 30.75
C GLY A 229 -17.65 -14.32 31.19
N LYS A 230 -17.94 -13.94 32.42
CA LYS A 230 -19.26 -14.07 33.07
C LYS A 230 -19.55 -12.80 33.86
N SER A 231 -20.58 -12.06 33.45
CA SER A 231 -20.96 -10.85 34.16
C SER A 231 -21.43 -11.13 35.59
N TRP A 232 -21.10 -10.22 36.50
CA TRP A 232 -21.55 -10.22 37.89
C TRP A 232 -21.47 -8.82 38.49
N HIS A 233 -22.01 -8.64 39.68
CA HIS A 233 -21.88 -7.39 40.44
C HIS A 233 -20.42 -7.14 40.83
N GLY A 234 -19.90 -5.92 40.56
CA GLY A 234 -18.48 -5.58 40.75
C GLY A 234 -17.99 -5.66 42.21
N GLN A 235 -18.89 -5.64 43.20
CA GLN A 235 -18.53 -5.85 44.61
C GLN A 235 -18.35 -7.33 44.98
N MET A 236 -18.74 -8.25 44.09
CA MET A 236 -18.58 -9.70 44.29
C MET A 236 -17.93 -10.34 43.05
N PRO A 237 -16.73 -9.90 42.65
CA PRO A 237 -16.10 -10.34 41.40
C PRO A 237 -15.78 -11.84 41.38
N VAL A 238 -15.61 -12.47 42.53
CA VAL A 238 -15.36 -13.92 42.67
C VAL A 238 -16.47 -14.81 42.13
N LEU A 239 -17.68 -14.28 41.91
CA LEU A 239 -18.83 -15.00 41.32
C LEU A 239 -18.95 -14.81 39.80
N GLY A 240 -18.15 -13.91 39.21
CA GLY A 240 -18.00 -13.68 37.80
C GLY A 240 -16.72 -14.24 37.22
N ILE A 241 -16.52 -14.01 35.92
CA ILE A 241 -15.26 -14.22 35.20
C ILE A 241 -14.97 -12.95 34.43
N ASN A 242 -13.91 -12.25 34.80
CA ASN A 242 -13.57 -10.95 34.22
C ASN A 242 -12.84 -11.11 32.89
N ALA A 243 -13.49 -10.80 31.77
CA ALA A 243 -12.91 -10.90 30.44
C ALA A 243 -11.69 -9.98 30.24
N ILE A 244 -11.66 -8.80 30.88
CA ILE A 244 -10.50 -7.89 30.81
C ILE A 244 -9.28 -8.51 31.52
N GLU A 245 -9.46 -9.16 32.67
CA GLU A 245 -8.36 -9.86 33.34
C GLU A 245 -7.82 -11.02 32.48
N LYS A 246 -8.71 -11.74 31.79
CA LYS A 246 -8.31 -12.81 30.86
C LYS A 246 -7.50 -12.25 29.68
N MET A 247 -7.95 -11.15 29.07
CA MET A 247 -7.22 -10.47 28.01
C MET A 247 -5.86 -9.94 28.49
N SER A 248 -5.78 -9.38 29.70
CA SER A 248 -4.53 -8.90 30.28
C SER A 248 -3.46 -10.00 30.39
N LYS A 249 -3.86 -11.25 30.72
CA LYS A 249 -2.93 -12.39 30.74
C LYS A 249 -2.44 -12.76 29.34
N ILE A 250 -3.32 -12.72 28.33
CA ILE A 250 -2.94 -12.92 26.93
C ILE A 250 -1.94 -11.85 26.52
N ASN A 251 -2.19 -10.57 26.85
CA ASN A 251 -1.31 -9.45 26.50
C ASN A 251 0.09 -9.57 27.09
N VAL A 252 0.21 -10.01 28.34
CA VAL A 252 1.52 -10.28 28.94
C VAL A 252 2.26 -11.37 28.14
N ALA A 253 1.60 -12.47 27.83
CA ALA A 253 2.20 -13.57 27.09
C ALA A 253 2.59 -13.16 25.65
N LEU A 254 1.75 -12.39 24.96
CA LEU A 254 2.05 -11.87 23.61
C LEU A 254 3.22 -10.88 23.63
N ASN A 255 3.31 -10.02 24.65
CA ASN A 255 4.45 -9.12 24.84
C ASN A 255 5.75 -9.89 25.10
N ASP A 256 5.71 -10.91 25.95
CA ASP A 256 6.86 -11.76 26.22
C ASP A 256 7.31 -12.53 24.98
N TYR A 257 6.36 -13.07 24.22
CA TYR A 257 6.62 -13.72 22.94
C TYR A 257 7.27 -12.74 21.93
N TRP A 258 6.74 -11.51 21.82
CA TRP A 258 7.33 -10.50 20.96
C TRP A 258 8.78 -10.20 21.32
N ARG A 259 9.02 -9.86 22.60
CA ARG A 259 10.36 -9.42 23.05
C ARG A 259 11.39 -10.55 23.05
N ASN A 260 10.97 -11.75 23.45
CA ASN A 260 11.89 -12.87 23.67
C ASN A 260 12.08 -13.77 22.45
N VAL A 261 11.13 -13.80 21.51
CA VAL A 261 11.13 -14.66 20.34
C VAL A 261 11.15 -13.86 19.03
N LEU A 262 10.15 -13.01 18.80
CA LEU A 262 9.98 -12.36 17.50
C LEU A 262 11.10 -11.36 17.18
N LEU A 263 11.51 -10.51 18.11
CA LEU A 263 12.61 -9.57 17.90
C LEU A 263 13.96 -10.22 17.61
N LYS A 264 14.11 -11.49 18.00
CA LYS A 264 15.31 -12.29 17.69
C LYS A 264 15.22 -12.97 16.33
N ARG A 265 14.03 -13.06 15.75
CA ARG A 265 13.78 -13.60 14.41
C ARG A 265 14.03 -12.51 13.38
N GLN A 266 15.29 -12.41 12.97
CA GLN A 266 15.76 -11.37 12.07
C GLN A 266 16.20 -11.97 10.73
N LYS A 267 16.07 -11.19 9.65
CA LYS A 267 16.50 -11.55 8.30
C LYS A 267 17.30 -10.41 7.68
N ALA A 268 18.50 -10.69 7.25
CA ALA A 268 19.26 -9.76 6.42
C ALA A 268 18.72 -9.75 4.99
N LEU A 269 18.80 -8.62 4.35
CA LEU A 269 18.41 -8.41 2.94
C LEU A 269 19.66 -7.96 2.16
N PRO A 270 20.47 -8.89 1.61
CA PRO A 270 21.69 -8.53 0.89
C PRO A 270 21.43 -7.57 -0.27
N GLY A 271 22.18 -6.46 -0.32
CA GLY A 271 22.04 -5.44 -1.36
C GLY A 271 20.79 -4.55 -1.26
N ILE A 272 20.00 -4.68 -0.19
CA ILE A 272 18.82 -3.88 0.06
C ILE A 272 19.00 -3.14 1.40
N GLU A 273 18.88 -1.83 1.36
CA GLU A 273 18.98 -0.98 2.56
C GLU A 273 17.65 -0.88 3.29
N LEU A 274 17.70 -0.82 4.62
CA LEU A 274 16.54 -0.53 5.45
C LEU A 274 16.36 1.00 5.59
N PRO A 275 15.12 1.46 5.87
CA PRO A 275 14.85 2.85 6.15
C PRO A 275 15.79 3.42 7.22
N PRO A 276 16.29 4.66 7.05
CA PRO A 276 17.22 5.28 7.98
C PRO A 276 16.74 5.23 9.44
N GLN A 277 15.44 5.43 9.67
CA GLN A 277 14.82 5.43 11.00
C GLN A 277 15.03 4.11 11.78
N LEU A 278 15.10 2.98 11.09
CA LEU A 278 15.41 1.70 11.72
C LEU A 278 16.89 1.60 12.09
N ARG A 279 17.76 2.07 11.22
CA ARG A 279 19.21 2.08 11.46
C ARG A 279 19.60 2.99 12.62
N GLU A 280 18.94 4.14 12.77
CA GLU A 280 19.13 5.08 13.88
C GLU A 280 18.82 4.47 15.25
N VAL A 281 17.89 3.52 15.32
CA VAL A 281 17.57 2.77 16.54
C VAL A 281 18.30 1.42 16.63
N GLY A 282 19.32 1.20 15.79
CA GLY A 282 20.17 0.02 15.83
C GLY A 282 19.59 -1.24 15.17
N ILE A 283 18.54 -1.08 14.34
CA ILE A 283 17.95 -2.19 13.58
C ILE A 283 18.56 -2.20 12.18
N ASP A 284 19.41 -3.17 11.92
CA ASP A 284 20.12 -3.38 10.65
C ASP A 284 19.56 -4.56 9.82
N LYS A 285 18.59 -5.28 10.38
CA LYS A 285 17.89 -6.42 9.76
C LYS A 285 16.39 -6.29 9.98
N ILE A 286 15.60 -6.74 9.04
CA ILE A 286 14.15 -6.84 9.27
C ILE A 286 13.88 -7.86 10.36
N ALA A 287 12.95 -7.54 11.26
CA ALA A 287 12.55 -8.40 12.38
C ALA A 287 11.04 -8.64 12.34
N ALA A 288 10.62 -9.81 12.82
CA ALA A 288 9.23 -10.07 13.11
C ALA A 288 8.80 -9.23 14.31
N MET A 289 7.60 -8.60 14.23
CA MET A 289 7.12 -7.69 15.27
C MET A 289 5.67 -7.99 15.62
N LEU A 290 5.22 -7.45 16.76
CA LEU A 290 3.84 -7.53 17.21
C LEU A 290 3.45 -6.19 17.83
N ASN A 291 2.24 -5.71 17.50
CA ASN A 291 1.65 -4.52 18.09
C ASN A 291 0.21 -4.80 18.50
N ILE A 292 -0.14 -4.47 19.74
CA ILE A 292 -1.52 -4.43 20.21
C ILE A 292 -2.09 -3.08 19.87
N GLY A 293 -3.00 -3.03 18.88
CA GLY A 293 -3.49 -1.80 18.29
C GLY A 293 -4.68 -1.19 19.02
N THR A 294 -5.65 -2.05 19.38
CA THR A 294 -6.86 -1.60 20.08
C THR A 294 -7.28 -2.61 21.13
N ILE A 295 -7.91 -2.12 22.21
CA ILE A 295 -8.55 -2.96 23.22
C ILE A 295 -9.85 -2.30 23.67
N LYS A 296 -10.93 -3.07 23.77
CA LYS A 296 -12.25 -2.63 24.24
C LYS A 296 -12.85 -3.68 25.15
N GLY A 297 -13.34 -3.27 26.32
CA GLY A 297 -13.97 -4.20 27.24
C GLY A 297 -14.74 -3.51 28.37
N GLY A 298 -15.77 -4.19 28.89
CA GLY A 298 -16.61 -3.70 29.97
C GLY A 298 -17.57 -2.58 29.55
N VAL A 299 -18.51 -2.28 30.44
CA VAL A 299 -19.52 -1.21 30.25
C VAL A 299 -19.48 -0.17 31.37
N GLN A 300 -19.17 -0.59 32.62
CA GLN A 300 -19.04 0.28 33.80
C GLN A 300 -18.26 -0.41 34.91
N GLY A 301 -17.64 0.37 35.80
CA GLY A 301 -16.82 -0.15 36.90
C GLY A 301 -17.52 -1.02 37.94
N ALA A 302 -18.84 -0.93 38.07
CA ALA A 302 -19.64 -1.68 39.01
C ALA A 302 -20.08 -3.08 38.51
N THR A 303 -19.61 -3.51 37.36
CA THR A 303 -19.99 -4.78 36.72
C THR A 303 -18.72 -5.54 36.30
N VAL A 304 -18.66 -6.84 36.58
CA VAL A 304 -17.61 -7.73 36.05
C VAL A 304 -17.79 -7.85 34.53
N PRO A 305 -16.79 -7.48 33.71
CA PRO A 305 -16.90 -7.53 32.25
C PRO A 305 -17.01 -8.99 31.76
N ASP A 306 -17.96 -9.27 30.90
CA ASP A 306 -18.14 -10.58 30.24
C ASP A 306 -17.57 -10.64 28.83
N LYS A 307 -17.10 -9.51 28.29
CA LYS A 307 -16.44 -9.43 26.98
C LYS A 307 -15.27 -8.46 27.00
N CYS A 308 -14.21 -8.81 26.30
CA CYS A 308 -13.13 -7.93 25.93
C CYS A 308 -12.66 -8.33 24.53
N GLU A 309 -12.44 -7.34 23.67
CA GLU A 309 -11.98 -7.51 22.29
C GLU A 309 -10.69 -6.72 22.09
N GLU A 310 -9.81 -7.25 21.26
CA GLU A 310 -8.50 -6.67 21.00
C GLU A 310 -8.05 -6.96 19.57
N GLU A 311 -7.50 -5.94 18.89
CA GLU A 311 -6.87 -6.10 17.60
C GLU A 311 -5.35 -6.12 17.76
N VAL A 312 -4.72 -7.15 17.18
CA VAL A 312 -3.27 -7.35 17.20
C VAL A 312 -2.74 -7.42 15.79
N LEU A 313 -1.72 -6.61 15.50
CA LEU A 313 -0.94 -6.66 14.27
C LEU A 313 0.32 -7.50 14.48
N ARG A 314 0.48 -8.57 13.70
CA ARG A 314 1.69 -9.39 13.63
C ARG A 314 2.43 -9.11 12.34
N VAL A 315 3.56 -8.40 12.40
CA VAL A 315 4.41 -8.12 11.24
C VAL A 315 5.27 -9.35 10.95
N MET A 316 5.21 -9.80 9.71
CA MET A 316 5.85 -11.02 9.22
C MET A 316 7.15 -10.68 8.46
N ILE A 317 8.17 -11.49 8.63
CA ILE A 317 9.34 -11.42 7.74
C ILE A 317 9.09 -12.22 6.46
N PRO A 318 9.66 -11.83 5.31
CA PRO A 318 9.52 -12.59 4.07
C PRO A 318 9.93 -14.05 4.23
N GLY A 319 9.01 -14.95 3.86
CA GLY A 319 9.16 -16.41 4.01
C GLY A 319 8.40 -17.02 5.19
N GLU A 320 7.85 -16.22 6.11
CA GLU A 320 6.83 -16.71 7.04
C GLU A 320 5.49 -16.83 6.30
N THR A 321 4.77 -17.92 6.55
CA THR A 321 3.42 -18.14 6.00
C THR A 321 2.34 -17.76 7.00
N LEU A 322 1.13 -17.50 6.50
CA LEU A 322 -0.03 -17.25 7.37
C LEU A 322 -0.27 -18.40 8.35
N ASP A 323 -0.15 -19.65 7.88
CA ASP A 323 -0.40 -20.82 8.72
C ASP A 323 0.62 -20.95 9.85
N ASP A 324 1.92 -20.70 9.58
CA ASP A 324 2.96 -20.67 10.60
C ASP A 324 2.66 -19.62 11.67
N VAL A 325 2.38 -18.38 11.23
CA VAL A 325 2.10 -17.24 12.10
C VAL A 325 0.85 -17.47 12.93
N LYS A 326 -0.23 -18.00 12.33
CA LYS A 326 -1.47 -18.34 13.03
C LYS A 326 -1.24 -19.40 14.10
N ASN A 327 -0.55 -20.47 13.75
CA ASN A 327 -0.30 -21.58 14.67
C ASN A 327 0.58 -21.15 15.87
N GLU A 328 1.62 -20.36 15.62
CA GLU A 328 2.46 -19.78 16.68
C GLU A 328 1.63 -18.84 17.58
N PHE A 329 0.83 -17.95 17.02
CA PHE A 329 0.02 -17.01 17.75
C PHE A 329 -1.00 -17.71 18.67
N ILE A 330 -1.70 -18.70 18.13
CA ILE A 330 -2.62 -19.54 18.91
C ILE A 330 -1.88 -20.31 20.00
N SER A 331 -0.70 -20.85 19.72
CA SER A 331 0.10 -21.58 20.70
C SER A 331 0.46 -20.74 21.93
N VAL A 332 0.75 -19.44 21.74
CA VAL A 332 0.99 -18.52 22.86
C VAL A 332 -0.24 -18.40 23.75
N ILE A 333 -1.43 -18.24 23.14
CA ILE A 333 -2.69 -18.11 23.90
C ILE A 333 -3.07 -19.43 24.60
N GLU A 334 -2.87 -20.57 23.93
CA GLU A 334 -3.10 -21.88 24.54
C GLU A 334 -2.15 -22.13 25.72
N GLY A 335 -0.93 -21.61 25.70
CA GLY A 335 -0.02 -21.59 26.84
C GLY A 335 -0.61 -20.87 28.06
N VAL A 336 -1.29 -19.73 27.84
CA VAL A 336 -2.02 -19.01 28.90
C VAL A 336 -3.19 -19.84 29.43
N LYS A 337 -3.99 -20.40 28.49
CA LYS A 337 -5.17 -21.22 28.84
C LYS A 337 -4.81 -22.46 29.67
N ALA A 338 -3.65 -23.07 29.42
CA ALA A 338 -3.18 -24.22 30.19
C ALA A 338 -2.98 -23.86 31.67
N THR A 339 -2.78 -22.60 32.03
CA THR A 339 -2.61 -22.10 33.41
C THR A 339 -3.88 -21.42 33.97
N ASP A 340 -4.91 -21.24 33.14
CA ASP A 340 -6.17 -20.56 33.50
C ASP A 340 -7.36 -21.30 32.88
N ALA A 341 -7.95 -22.24 33.61
CA ALA A 341 -9.06 -23.08 33.14
C ALA A 341 -10.33 -22.29 32.78
N ASP A 342 -10.50 -21.08 33.33
CA ASP A 342 -11.63 -20.20 33.04
C ASP A 342 -11.41 -19.32 31.76
N LEU A 343 -10.23 -19.37 31.16
CA LEU A 343 -9.95 -18.62 29.94
C LEU A 343 -10.73 -19.21 28.76
N LYS A 344 -11.73 -18.47 28.27
CA LYS A 344 -12.42 -18.73 27.02
C LYS A 344 -12.08 -17.62 26.05
N TYR A 345 -11.68 -17.98 24.85
CA TYR A 345 -11.30 -17.01 23.83
C TYR A 345 -11.70 -17.46 22.42
N GLU A 346 -11.76 -16.50 21.54
CA GLU A 346 -11.89 -16.68 20.08
C GLU A 346 -10.79 -15.87 19.41
N VAL A 347 -10.25 -16.40 18.31
CA VAL A 347 -9.29 -15.69 17.44
C VAL A 347 -9.81 -15.73 16.02
N GLU A 348 -9.92 -14.58 15.42
CA GLU A 348 -10.32 -14.39 14.05
C GLU A 348 -9.21 -13.64 13.28
N ILE A 349 -8.96 -14.02 12.03
CA ILE A 349 -8.03 -13.28 11.15
C ILE A 349 -8.87 -12.24 10.42
N ILE A 350 -8.55 -10.96 10.64
CA ILE A 350 -9.19 -9.86 9.93
C ILE A 350 -8.72 -9.86 8.47
N ASN A 351 -7.41 -9.83 8.28
CA ASN A 351 -6.75 -9.98 6.98
C ASN A 351 -5.29 -10.41 7.14
N SER A 352 -4.68 -10.83 6.05
CA SER A 352 -3.27 -11.20 6.00
C SER A 352 -2.69 -10.90 4.62
N ARG A 353 -1.42 -10.52 4.61
CA ARG A 353 -0.64 -10.25 3.41
C ARG A 353 0.79 -10.76 3.63
N ASP A 354 1.29 -11.59 2.71
CA ASP A 354 2.65 -12.14 2.80
C ASP A 354 3.70 -11.07 2.44
N GLY A 355 4.87 -11.15 3.06
CA GLY A 355 6.00 -10.35 2.65
C GLY A 355 6.65 -10.87 1.37
N TYR A 356 7.44 -10.02 0.71
CA TYR A 356 8.18 -10.37 -0.49
C TYR A 356 9.62 -9.82 -0.46
N VAL A 357 10.49 -10.43 -1.28
CA VAL A 357 11.82 -9.92 -1.60
C VAL A 357 12.11 -10.19 -3.07
N MET A 358 12.47 -9.15 -3.78
CA MET A 358 13.01 -9.23 -5.13
C MET A 358 14.54 -9.21 -5.09
N SER A 359 15.19 -10.01 -5.92
CA SER A 359 16.66 -9.99 -6.03
C SER A 359 17.15 -8.69 -6.67
N PRO A 360 18.08 -7.96 -6.03
CA PRO A 360 18.75 -6.83 -6.67
C PRO A 360 19.45 -7.21 -7.99
N ASP A 361 19.91 -8.45 -8.13
CA ASP A 361 20.66 -8.92 -9.31
C ASP A 361 19.74 -9.36 -10.48
N HIS A 362 18.41 -9.29 -10.31
CA HIS A 362 17.51 -9.63 -11.40
C HIS A 362 17.69 -8.66 -12.58
N LEU A 363 17.80 -9.19 -13.81
CA LEU A 363 18.09 -8.39 -15.00
C LEU A 363 17.15 -7.20 -15.20
N TYR A 364 15.85 -7.40 -14.97
CA TYR A 364 14.84 -6.33 -15.04
C TYR A 364 15.13 -5.21 -14.01
N ILE A 365 15.52 -5.58 -12.80
CA ILE A 365 15.83 -4.62 -11.72
C ILE A 365 17.08 -3.81 -12.05
N GLN A 366 18.10 -4.43 -12.63
CA GLN A 366 19.31 -3.72 -13.06
C GLN A 366 19.05 -2.79 -14.26
N GLU A 367 18.20 -3.21 -15.22
CA GLU A 367 17.73 -2.36 -16.31
C GLU A 367 17.01 -1.11 -15.78
N VAL A 368 16.09 -1.30 -14.86
CA VAL A 368 15.33 -0.22 -14.22
C VAL A 368 16.24 0.73 -13.45
N LYS A 369 17.20 0.22 -12.68
CA LYS A 369 18.21 1.06 -11.99
C LYS A 369 18.92 2.01 -12.95
N GLY A 370 19.22 1.54 -14.16
CA GLY A 370 19.80 2.37 -15.22
C GLY A 370 18.86 3.49 -15.68
N ILE A 371 17.56 3.21 -15.77
CA ILE A 371 16.54 4.22 -16.12
C ILE A 371 16.46 5.31 -15.04
N PHE A 372 16.41 4.94 -13.77
CA PHE A 372 16.40 5.91 -12.67
C PHE A 372 17.63 6.82 -12.71
N LYS A 373 18.84 6.24 -12.92
CA LYS A 373 20.07 7.02 -13.04
C LYS A 373 20.01 8.00 -14.22
N GLU A 374 19.43 7.58 -15.34
CA GLU A 374 19.31 8.41 -16.53
C GLU A 374 18.34 9.59 -16.33
N VAL A 375 17.19 9.37 -15.67
CA VAL A 375 16.19 10.42 -15.43
C VAL A 375 16.64 11.36 -14.32
N LEU A 376 17.04 10.81 -13.18
CA LEU A 376 17.33 11.59 -11.98
C LEU A 376 18.77 12.07 -11.86
N GLY A 377 19.66 11.67 -12.78
CA GLY A 377 21.09 12.04 -12.78
C GLY A 377 21.90 11.43 -11.64
N ARG A 378 21.34 10.54 -10.83
CA ARG A 378 22.01 9.87 -9.70
C ARG A 378 21.57 8.42 -9.55
N GLU A 379 22.42 7.62 -8.92
CA GLU A 379 22.05 6.26 -8.54
C GLU A 379 21.19 6.26 -7.29
N LEU A 380 20.14 5.43 -7.29
CA LEU A 380 19.31 5.20 -6.13
C LEU A 380 19.68 3.88 -5.45
N PRO A 381 19.60 3.80 -4.10
CA PRO A 381 19.71 2.55 -3.39
C PRO A 381 18.51 1.65 -3.64
N PHE A 382 18.70 0.36 -3.48
CA PHE A 382 17.58 -0.56 -3.32
C PHE A 382 17.09 -0.52 -1.88
N LEU A 383 15.79 -0.37 -1.69
CA LEU A 383 15.18 -0.21 -0.37
C LEU A 383 14.28 -1.41 -0.01
N GLY A 384 14.31 -1.75 1.27
CA GLY A 384 13.29 -2.58 1.89
C GLY A 384 12.41 -1.75 2.79
N THR A 385 11.12 -2.03 2.84
CA THR A 385 10.19 -1.36 3.73
C THR A 385 9.68 -2.29 4.82
N THR A 386 9.34 -1.72 5.97
CA THR A 386 8.60 -2.39 7.03
C THR A 386 7.10 -2.37 6.80
N GLY A 387 6.62 -1.48 5.91
CA GLY A 387 5.25 -1.49 5.40
C GLY A 387 5.03 -2.63 4.43
N SER A 388 3.79 -2.88 4.07
CA SER A 388 3.43 -3.81 3.00
C SER A 388 2.68 -3.05 1.92
N THR A 389 2.95 -3.35 0.65
CA THR A 389 2.31 -2.73 -0.51
C THR A 389 1.63 -3.80 -1.36
N ASP A 390 0.80 -3.40 -2.30
CA ASP A 390 0.13 -4.32 -3.24
C ASP A 390 1.11 -5.09 -4.15
N MET A 391 2.39 -4.69 -4.21
CA MET A 391 3.43 -5.42 -4.92
C MET A 391 3.54 -6.89 -4.46
N ASN A 392 3.12 -7.20 -3.22
CA ASN A 392 3.10 -8.59 -2.75
C ASN A 392 2.24 -9.50 -3.64
N TYR A 393 1.12 -9.01 -4.16
CA TYR A 393 0.26 -9.78 -5.08
C TYR A 393 0.94 -9.98 -6.43
N GLN A 394 1.63 -8.95 -6.96
CA GLN A 394 2.39 -9.09 -8.20
C GLN A 394 3.50 -10.13 -8.06
N VAL A 395 4.27 -10.07 -6.96
CA VAL A 395 5.41 -10.97 -6.73
C VAL A 395 4.98 -12.36 -6.31
N ASN A 396 4.09 -12.47 -5.30
CA ASN A 396 3.78 -13.76 -4.68
C ASN A 396 2.71 -14.54 -5.43
N ASP A 397 1.64 -13.90 -5.90
CA ASP A 397 0.54 -14.53 -6.61
C ASP A 397 0.75 -14.48 -8.14
N GLY A 398 1.11 -13.29 -8.66
CA GLY A 398 1.33 -13.06 -10.10
C GLY A 398 2.66 -13.60 -10.63
N LYS A 399 3.63 -13.92 -9.76
CA LYS A 399 4.99 -14.35 -10.10
C LYS A 399 5.74 -13.39 -11.04
N MET A 400 5.40 -12.11 -10.96
CA MET A 400 6.01 -11.05 -11.78
C MET A 400 7.28 -10.54 -11.10
N PRO A 401 8.43 -10.46 -11.79
CA PRO A 401 9.51 -9.57 -11.34
C PRO A 401 8.98 -8.14 -11.29
N CYS A 402 9.12 -7.51 -10.13
CA CYS A 402 8.50 -6.23 -9.85
C CYS A 402 9.40 -5.36 -8.97
N PHE A 403 9.21 -4.05 -9.00
CA PHE A 403 9.81 -3.08 -8.10
C PHE A 403 8.77 -2.01 -7.74
N ASN A 404 8.99 -1.29 -6.62
CA ASN A 404 8.15 -0.17 -6.30
C ASN A 404 8.93 1.15 -6.20
N PHE A 405 8.23 2.24 -6.48
CA PHE A 405 8.63 3.63 -6.29
C PHE A 405 7.39 4.51 -6.48
N GLY A 406 7.50 5.80 -6.29
CA GLY A 406 6.34 6.67 -6.49
C GLY A 406 6.64 8.13 -6.21
N VAL A 407 5.63 8.84 -5.71
CA VAL A 407 5.63 10.28 -5.43
C VAL A 407 5.55 10.47 -3.92
N GLY A 408 6.61 10.91 -3.29
CA GLY A 408 6.57 11.18 -1.87
C GLY A 408 7.91 11.09 -1.18
N GLY A 409 7.94 11.58 0.04
CA GLY A 409 9.13 11.61 0.86
C GLY A 409 8.80 12.01 2.29
N PRO A 410 9.81 12.22 3.14
CA PRO A 410 9.59 12.59 4.54
C PRO A 410 8.77 13.88 4.73
N TYR A 411 8.82 14.79 3.76
CA TYR A 411 8.10 16.05 3.71
C TYR A 411 6.64 15.90 3.23
N SER A 412 6.30 14.81 2.55
CA SER A 412 4.97 14.59 1.94
C SER A 412 3.90 14.24 2.96
N ARG A 413 4.28 13.73 4.13
CA ARG A 413 3.41 13.46 5.27
C ARG A 413 2.28 12.46 4.97
N GLY A 414 2.52 11.46 4.13
CA GLY A 414 1.56 10.37 3.91
C GLY A 414 0.96 9.86 5.23
N HIS A 415 -0.34 9.57 5.28
CA HIS A 415 -1.14 9.18 6.45
C HIS A 415 -1.27 10.25 7.56
N LYS A 416 -0.65 11.42 7.43
CA LYS A 416 -0.73 12.52 8.42
C LYS A 416 -1.61 13.66 7.90
N GLN A 417 -1.89 14.64 8.77
CA GLN A 417 -2.48 15.91 8.36
C GLN A 417 -1.50 16.65 7.46
N ASP A 418 -2.03 17.51 6.59
CA ASP A 418 -1.25 18.27 5.63
C ASP A 418 -0.38 17.37 4.73
N GLU A 419 -0.97 16.30 4.24
CA GLU A 419 -0.38 15.48 3.20
C GLU A 419 -0.24 16.28 1.92
N SER A 420 0.91 16.11 1.23
CA SER A 420 1.21 16.83 0.00
C SER A 420 2.09 16.01 -0.94
N ALA A 421 2.05 16.33 -2.22
CA ALA A 421 2.95 15.82 -3.23
C ALA A 421 3.71 16.96 -3.92
N SER A 422 4.99 16.76 -4.22
CA SER A 422 5.75 17.65 -5.09
C SER A 422 5.29 17.47 -6.54
N ILE A 423 4.96 18.56 -7.21
CA ILE A 423 4.55 18.55 -8.63
C ILE A 423 5.70 18.04 -9.50
N ASP A 424 6.92 18.45 -9.20
CA ASP A 424 8.10 18.00 -9.95
C ASP A 424 8.36 16.50 -9.74
N GLU A 425 8.12 15.94 -8.54
CA GLU A 425 8.24 14.48 -8.33
C GLU A 425 7.21 13.69 -9.13
N ILE A 426 5.98 14.20 -9.30
CA ILE A 426 4.99 13.56 -10.16
C ILE A 426 5.49 13.51 -11.61
N VAL A 427 6.09 14.60 -12.09
CA VAL A 427 6.66 14.68 -13.44
C VAL A 427 7.85 13.74 -13.59
N GLU A 428 8.79 13.72 -12.63
CA GLU A 428 9.93 12.80 -12.67
C GLU A 428 9.49 11.34 -12.61
N CYS A 429 8.49 11.02 -11.80
CA CYS A 429 7.86 9.70 -11.76
C CYS A 429 7.27 9.34 -13.14
N ALA A 430 6.53 10.24 -13.77
CA ALA A 430 5.96 10.03 -15.11
C ALA A 430 7.06 9.83 -16.19
N LYS A 431 8.18 10.55 -16.12
CA LYS A 431 9.33 10.36 -17.02
C LYS A 431 9.95 8.96 -16.88
N ILE A 432 10.14 8.50 -15.63
CA ILE A 432 10.64 7.15 -15.35
C ILE A 432 9.70 6.10 -15.92
N VAL A 433 8.40 6.22 -15.63
CA VAL A 433 7.36 5.31 -16.12
C VAL A 433 7.35 5.27 -17.64
N ALA A 434 7.39 6.43 -18.32
CA ALA A 434 7.41 6.51 -19.78
C ALA A 434 8.63 5.80 -20.38
N LEU A 435 9.83 5.97 -19.79
CA LEU A 435 11.03 5.26 -20.25
C LEU A 435 10.95 3.75 -20.02
N VAL A 436 10.35 3.31 -18.90
CA VAL A 436 10.11 1.87 -18.68
C VAL A 436 9.17 1.31 -19.73
N TYR A 437 8.07 2.03 -20.08
CA TYR A 437 7.16 1.62 -21.15
C TYR A 437 7.91 1.46 -22.47
N MET A 438 8.68 2.49 -22.89
CA MET A 438 9.41 2.47 -24.16
C MET A 438 10.42 1.31 -24.24
N ARG A 439 11.17 1.08 -23.18
CA ARG A 439 12.26 0.08 -23.18
C ARG A 439 11.77 -1.33 -22.99
N LYS A 440 10.77 -1.49 -22.10
CA LYS A 440 10.30 -2.84 -21.74
C LYS A 440 9.33 -3.38 -22.77
N LEU A 441 8.45 -2.54 -23.31
CA LEU A 441 7.48 -2.97 -24.31
C LEU A 441 8.05 -2.94 -25.74
N GLY A 442 9.11 -2.15 -25.97
CA GLY A 442 9.61 -1.87 -27.31
C GLY A 442 8.71 -0.91 -28.08
N ILE A 443 9.25 -0.19 -29.04
CA ILE A 443 8.53 0.74 -29.91
C ILE A 443 8.32 0.03 -31.24
N ALA A 444 7.06 -0.03 -31.73
CA ALA A 444 6.62 -0.71 -32.96
C ALA A 444 6.84 0.14 -34.20
#